data_676ca546bcd35343d4b8fbd3a6d9c52f
#
_entry.id   676ca546bcd35343d4b8fbd3a6d9c52f
#
_cell.length_a   1.000
_cell.length_b   1.000
_cell.length_c   1.000
_cell.angle_alpha   90.00
_cell.angle_beta   90.00
_cell.angle_gamma   90.00
#
_symmetry.space_group_name_H-M   'P 1'
#
loop_
_entity.id
_entity.type
_entity.pdbx_description
1 polymer ?
#
loop_
_entity_poly.entity_id
_entity_poly.type
_entity_poly.pdbx_seq_one_letter_code
_entity_poly.pdbx_strand_id
1 'polypeptide(L)'
;GRQRWWQTRPSVAGRSPTQTASRAMQGGKLCGLDVVILDTAGRTHIDEPLMVEMAEIKAIAKPHEILLVADALTGQDAVNVAKSFDERVGLTGIVLTRLDGDGRGGAALSMRAVTGKPIKFAGMGEKLDALEPFHPDRIAGRILGMGDVVGLVERAAQNIDAEKAQKLAKKMQKGSFDLEDLAQQLEQMKKIGGIGGMLGMLPGIGKMKKQIAQANLDDSVIKRQVAIISAMTPTERRKPDLLTPRRKMRIAARSRTT
;
A
#
# COMPACT_ATOMS: atom_id res chain seq x y z
N GLY A 1 -22.50 8.94 16.39
CA GLY A 1 -21.55 8.09 17.09
C GLY A 1 -20.16 8.35 16.59
N ARG A 2 -19.25 8.87 17.42
CA ARG A 2 -17.84 9.03 17.07
C ARG A 2 -17.20 7.65 17.01
N GLN A 3 -16.89 7.14 15.85
CA GLN A 3 -16.06 5.97 15.66
C GLN A 3 -14.64 6.31 16.15
N ARG A 4 -14.25 5.79 17.33
CA ARG A 4 -12.87 5.82 17.81
C ARG A 4 -12.15 4.63 17.18
N TRP A 5 -11.42 4.87 16.09
CA TRP A 5 -10.72 3.84 15.34
C TRP A 5 -9.48 3.27 16.03
N TRP A 6 -8.88 4.04 17.02
CA TRP A 6 -7.69 3.62 17.73
C TRP A 6 -7.65 4.15 19.16
N GLN A 7 -7.12 3.34 20.06
CA GLN A 7 -6.57 3.80 21.34
C GLN A 7 -5.17 3.18 21.47
N THR A 8 -4.12 4.02 21.35
CA THR A 8 -2.76 3.59 21.67
C THR A 8 -2.52 3.75 23.18
N ARG A 9 -1.97 2.71 23.80
CA ARG A 9 -1.52 2.78 25.19
C ARG A 9 -0.02 2.44 25.19
N PRO A 10 0.87 3.44 25.25
CA PRO A 10 2.30 3.20 25.36
C PRO A 10 2.64 2.49 26.64
N SER A 11 3.72 1.72 26.66
CA SER A 11 4.27 1.16 27.88
C SER A 11 4.66 2.32 28.81
N VAL A 12 4.29 2.23 30.08
CA VAL A 12 4.65 3.21 31.08
C VAL A 12 6.00 2.79 31.68
N ALA A 13 6.94 3.71 31.77
CA ALA A 13 8.25 3.46 32.39
C ALA A 13 8.09 2.80 33.75
N GLY A 14 8.88 1.76 34.02
CA GLY A 14 8.84 1.00 35.28
C GLY A 14 7.83 -0.15 35.38
N ARG A 15 7.10 -0.46 34.29
CA ARG A 15 6.19 -1.63 34.24
C ARG A 15 6.77 -2.76 33.41
N SER A 16 6.53 -4.00 33.85
CA SER A 16 6.88 -5.15 33.06
C SER A 16 6.00 -5.27 31.80
N PRO A 17 6.50 -5.80 30.69
CA PRO A 17 5.72 -6.06 29.49
C PRO A 17 4.49 -6.94 29.72
N THR A 18 4.59 -7.91 30.61
CA THR A 18 3.48 -8.80 31.01
C THR A 18 2.35 -8.05 31.71
N GLN A 19 2.67 -7.12 32.61
CA GLN A 19 1.68 -6.24 33.24
C GLN A 19 0.99 -5.32 32.22
N THR A 20 1.76 -4.82 31.26
CA THR A 20 1.23 -3.98 30.20
C THR A 20 0.24 -4.76 29.31
N ALA A 21 0.59 -5.98 28.92
CA ALA A 21 -0.26 -6.87 28.14
C ALA A 21 -1.58 -7.20 28.89
N SER A 22 -1.49 -7.59 30.17
CA SER A 22 -2.66 -7.88 30.99
C SER A 22 -3.64 -6.69 31.06
N ARG A 23 -3.12 -5.48 31.29
CA ARG A 23 -3.92 -4.26 31.33
C ARG A 23 -4.50 -3.86 29.98
N ALA A 24 -3.77 -4.09 28.89
CA ALA A 24 -4.28 -3.85 27.55
C ALA A 24 -5.47 -4.75 27.23
N MET A 25 -5.38 -6.04 27.59
CA MET A 25 -6.47 -7.00 27.42
C MET A 25 -7.70 -6.65 28.28
N GLN A 26 -7.50 -6.28 29.54
CA GLN A 26 -8.60 -5.83 30.42
C GLN A 26 -9.22 -4.53 29.91
N GLY A 27 -8.40 -3.55 29.52
CA GLY A 27 -8.87 -2.28 28.97
C GLY A 27 -9.66 -2.46 27.68
N GLY A 28 -9.22 -3.36 26.80
CA GLY A 28 -9.93 -3.70 25.58
C GLY A 28 -11.34 -4.24 25.87
N LYS A 29 -11.46 -5.18 26.81
CA LYS A 29 -12.75 -5.73 27.24
C LYS A 29 -13.67 -4.66 27.85
N LEU A 30 -13.14 -3.82 28.75
CA LEU A 30 -13.91 -2.76 29.41
C LEU A 30 -14.38 -1.67 28.42
N CYS A 31 -13.59 -1.40 27.39
CA CYS A 31 -13.93 -0.42 26.35
C CYS A 31 -14.79 -1.00 25.23
N GLY A 32 -15.11 -2.30 25.24
CA GLY A 32 -15.88 -2.98 24.20
C GLY A 32 -15.17 -2.95 22.84
N LEU A 33 -13.83 -3.14 22.83
CA LEU A 33 -13.06 -3.17 21.58
C LEU A 33 -13.10 -4.57 20.97
N ASP A 34 -13.37 -4.63 19.67
CA ASP A 34 -13.43 -5.88 18.91
C ASP A 34 -12.04 -6.51 18.70
N VAL A 35 -11.00 -5.67 18.59
CA VAL A 35 -9.63 -6.08 18.30
C VAL A 35 -8.65 -5.41 19.25
N VAL A 36 -7.74 -6.19 19.82
CA VAL A 36 -6.59 -5.71 20.62
C VAL A 36 -5.32 -6.20 19.96
N ILE A 37 -4.43 -5.29 19.59
CA ILE A 37 -3.11 -5.61 19.02
C ILE A 37 -2.06 -5.31 20.08
N LEU A 38 -1.26 -6.33 20.42
CA LEU A 38 -0.10 -6.20 21.30
C LEU A 38 1.15 -6.12 20.42
N ASP A 39 1.78 -4.96 20.36
CA ASP A 39 3.04 -4.75 19.68
C ASP A 39 4.18 -5.00 20.67
N THR A 40 5.15 -5.79 20.27
CA THR A 40 6.30 -6.19 21.09
C THR A 40 7.59 -5.63 20.53
N ALA A 41 8.63 -5.56 21.37
CA ALA A 41 9.92 -5.02 20.97
C ALA A 41 10.51 -5.85 19.83
N GLY A 42 10.77 -5.19 18.69
CA GLY A 42 11.49 -5.81 17.56
C GLY A 42 12.97 -6.06 17.88
N ARG A 43 13.49 -7.20 17.43
CA ARG A 43 14.91 -7.56 17.51
C ARG A 43 15.37 -8.17 16.21
N THR A 44 16.61 -7.92 15.86
CA THR A 44 17.29 -8.50 14.69
C THR A 44 17.94 -9.84 15.02
N HIS A 45 18.15 -10.13 16.30
CA HIS A 45 18.78 -11.35 16.79
C HIS A 45 17.89 -12.03 17.82
N ILE A 46 18.07 -13.35 17.93
CA ILE A 46 17.39 -14.18 18.92
C ILE A 46 17.99 -13.88 20.29
N ASP A 47 17.19 -13.33 21.19
CA ASP A 47 17.55 -13.00 22.56
C ASP A 47 16.71 -13.88 23.49
N GLU A 48 17.36 -14.71 24.30
CA GLU A 48 16.70 -15.67 25.17
C GLU A 48 15.76 -14.99 26.21
N PRO A 49 16.14 -13.90 26.88
CA PRO A 49 15.24 -13.16 27.75
C PRO A 49 13.97 -12.66 27.05
N LEU A 50 14.10 -12.20 25.80
CA LEU A 50 12.97 -11.76 25.00
C LEU A 50 12.03 -12.92 24.67
N MET A 51 12.56 -14.10 24.36
CA MET A 51 11.74 -15.27 24.04
C MET A 51 10.93 -15.74 25.24
N VAL A 52 11.51 -15.68 26.44
CA VAL A 52 10.79 -15.94 27.70
C VAL A 52 9.67 -14.93 27.91
N GLU A 53 9.97 -13.64 27.77
CA GLU A 53 8.97 -12.57 27.86
C GLU A 53 7.80 -12.76 26.88
N MET A 54 8.10 -13.10 25.64
CA MET A 54 7.10 -13.38 24.63
C MET A 54 6.20 -14.57 24.98
N ALA A 55 6.79 -15.63 25.53
CA ALA A 55 6.04 -16.80 25.98
C ALA A 55 5.12 -16.45 27.17
N GLU A 56 5.57 -15.60 28.10
CA GLU A 56 4.75 -15.11 29.21
C GLU A 56 3.60 -14.22 28.73
N ILE A 57 3.86 -13.29 27.81
CA ILE A 57 2.83 -12.45 27.19
C ILE A 57 1.78 -13.32 26.50
N LYS A 58 2.22 -14.33 25.73
CA LYS A 58 1.32 -15.29 25.08
C LYS A 58 0.43 -16.00 26.09
N ALA A 59 1.00 -16.48 27.20
CA ALA A 59 0.25 -17.19 28.23
C ALA A 59 -0.84 -16.31 28.88
N ILE A 60 -0.56 -15.02 29.09
CA ILE A 60 -1.49 -14.04 29.66
C ILE A 60 -2.54 -13.60 28.65
N ALA A 61 -2.13 -13.24 27.45
CA ALA A 61 -3.01 -12.66 26.45
C ALA A 61 -3.88 -13.70 25.74
N LYS A 62 -3.41 -14.95 25.63
CA LYS A 62 -4.04 -16.05 24.88
C LYS A 62 -4.53 -15.57 23.51
N PRO A 63 -3.63 -15.04 22.67
CA PRO A 63 -4.00 -14.39 21.43
C PRO A 63 -4.59 -15.40 20.44
N HIS A 64 -5.53 -14.95 19.61
CA HIS A 64 -6.05 -15.74 18.50
C HIS A 64 -5.03 -15.85 17.36
N GLU A 65 -4.19 -14.83 17.21
CA GLU A 65 -3.18 -14.75 16.18
C GLU A 65 -1.84 -14.29 16.76
N ILE A 66 -0.77 -14.95 16.32
CA ILE A 66 0.62 -14.59 16.62
C ILE A 66 1.31 -14.41 15.29
N LEU A 67 1.53 -13.17 14.90
CA LEU A 67 2.09 -12.80 13.62
C LEU A 67 3.54 -12.36 13.76
N LEU A 68 4.43 -13.04 13.07
CA LEU A 68 5.81 -12.56 12.92
C LEU A 68 5.87 -11.54 11.78
N VAL A 69 6.34 -10.33 12.09
CA VAL A 69 6.65 -9.33 11.08
C VAL A 69 8.12 -9.46 10.70
N ALA A 70 8.39 -9.85 9.47
CA ALA A 70 9.72 -10.09 8.95
C ALA A 70 9.95 -9.29 7.66
N ASP A 71 11.20 -8.93 7.44
CA ASP A 71 11.62 -8.16 6.28
C ASP A 71 12.07 -9.09 5.16
N ALA A 72 11.44 -8.98 4.00
CA ALA A 72 11.75 -9.82 2.84
C ALA A 72 13.19 -9.63 2.30
N LEU A 73 13.81 -8.49 2.57
CA LEU A 73 15.15 -8.18 2.06
C LEU A 73 16.30 -8.73 2.94
N THR A 74 16.01 -9.18 4.17
CA THR A 74 17.05 -9.75 5.06
C THR A 74 17.44 -11.18 4.71
N GLY A 75 16.76 -11.80 3.75
CA GLY A 75 17.15 -13.11 3.21
C GLY A 75 17.11 -14.24 4.25
N GLN A 76 18.20 -15.02 4.32
CA GLN A 76 18.27 -16.23 5.16
C GLN A 76 18.16 -15.93 6.65
N ASP A 77 18.63 -14.76 7.10
CA ASP A 77 18.54 -14.38 8.52
C ASP A 77 17.09 -14.28 8.99
N ALA A 78 16.20 -13.71 8.15
CA ALA A 78 14.78 -13.68 8.45
C ALA A 78 14.17 -15.08 8.60
N VAL A 79 14.62 -16.03 7.79
CA VAL A 79 14.14 -17.43 7.85
C VAL A 79 14.59 -18.11 9.16
N ASN A 80 15.84 -17.91 9.57
CA ASN A 80 16.38 -18.44 10.82
C ASN A 80 15.65 -17.85 12.05
N VAL A 81 15.38 -16.55 12.02
CA VAL A 81 14.59 -15.86 13.05
C VAL A 81 13.18 -16.44 13.10
N ALA A 82 12.53 -16.59 11.96
CA ALA A 82 11.17 -17.13 11.88
C ALA A 82 11.06 -18.55 12.44
N LYS A 83 12.03 -19.42 12.14
CA LYS A 83 12.10 -20.76 12.69
C LYS A 83 12.18 -20.75 14.21
N SER A 84 13.08 -19.96 14.78
CA SER A 84 13.27 -19.87 16.22
C SER A 84 12.06 -19.29 16.95
N PHE A 85 11.39 -18.29 16.37
CA PHE A 85 10.15 -17.76 16.92
C PHE A 85 9.02 -18.80 16.86
N ASP A 86 8.92 -19.58 15.79
CA ASP A 86 7.91 -20.62 15.70
C ASP A 86 8.13 -21.73 16.72
N GLU A 87 9.35 -22.20 16.90
CA GLU A 87 9.69 -23.24 17.88
C GLU A 87 9.40 -22.82 19.33
N ARG A 88 9.64 -21.55 19.67
CA ARG A 88 9.51 -21.03 21.04
C ARG A 88 8.14 -20.47 21.37
N VAL A 89 7.58 -19.70 20.48
CA VAL A 89 6.33 -18.97 20.70
C VAL A 89 5.15 -19.63 19.97
N GLY A 90 5.38 -20.33 18.88
CA GLY A 90 4.35 -20.95 18.03
C GLY A 90 3.57 -19.92 17.24
N LEU A 91 4.07 -19.62 16.06
CA LEU A 91 3.46 -18.63 15.16
C LEU A 91 2.17 -19.17 14.54
N THR A 92 1.23 -18.27 14.23
CA THR A 92 0.03 -18.58 13.46
C THR A 92 0.10 -18.06 12.02
N GLY A 93 1.00 -17.12 11.77
CA GLY A 93 1.21 -16.54 10.45
C GLY A 93 2.40 -15.59 10.41
N ILE A 94 2.72 -15.17 9.20
CA ILE A 94 3.84 -14.29 8.90
C ILE A 94 3.32 -13.07 8.13
N VAL A 95 3.88 -11.91 8.42
CA VAL A 95 3.73 -10.67 7.66
C VAL A 95 5.08 -10.36 7.04
N LEU A 96 5.16 -10.26 5.72
CA LEU A 96 6.38 -9.89 5.02
C LEU A 96 6.33 -8.44 4.60
N THR A 97 7.30 -7.65 5.05
CA THR A 97 7.46 -6.26 4.65
C THR A 97 8.46 -6.14 3.50
N ARG A 98 8.43 -5.00 2.80
CA ARG A 98 9.32 -4.67 1.67
C ARG A 98 9.30 -5.68 0.52
N LEU A 99 8.16 -6.34 0.30
CA LEU A 99 7.98 -7.26 -0.82
C LEU A 99 8.02 -6.57 -2.20
N ASP A 100 7.82 -5.27 -2.25
CA ASP A 100 8.04 -4.44 -3.43
C ASP A 100 9.50 -4.40 -3.88
N GLY A 101 10.45 -4.54 -2.95
CA GLY A 101 11.89 -4.64 -3.20
C GLY A 101 12.39 -6.06 -3.50
N ASP A 102 11.66 -7.09 -3.10
CA ASP A 102 11.99 -8.50 -3.38
C ASP A 102 11.46 -8.94 -4.75
N GLY A 103 12.23 -8.66 -5.79
CA GLY A 103 11.84 -8.97 -7.17
C GLY A 103 11.62 -10.45 -7.48
N ARG A 104 12.05 -11.36 -6.60
CA ARG A 104 11.96 -12.82 -6.80
C ARG A 104 11.12 -13.55 -5.77
N GLY A 105 10.62 -12.88 -4.73
CA GLY A 105 9.80 -13.50 -3.68
C GLY A 105 10.47 -14.66 -2.93
N GLY A 106 11.81 -14.71 -2.94
CA GLY A 106 12.57 -15.82 -2.37
C GLY A 106 12.38 -15.98 -0.86
N ALA A 107 12.25 -14.85 -0.15
CA ALA A 107 11.98 -14.86 1.29
C ALA A 107 10.64 -15.52 1.62
N ALA A 108 9.60 -15.26 0.83
CA ALA A 108 8.27 -15.84 1.01
C ALA A 108 8.30 -17.37 0.87
N LEU A 109 8.96 -17.87 -0.17
CA LEU A 109 9.11 -19.32 -0.39
C LEU A 109 9.89 -20.00 0.73
N SER A 110 11.04 -19.43 1.11
CA SER A 110 11.91 -19.99 2.15
C SER A 110 11.22 -20.00 3.52
N MET A 111 10.55 -18.92 3.90
CA MET A 111 9.84 -18.86 5.17
C MET A 111 8.69 -19.87 5.23
N ARG A 112 7.91 -19.97 4.18
CA ARG A 112 6.84 -20.96 4.09
C ARG A 112 7.36 -22.38 4.17
N ALA A 113 8.47 -22.69 3.47
CA ALA A 113 9.08 -24.03 3.48
C ALA A 113 9.64 -24.42 4.84
N VAL A 114 10.29 -23.48 5.55
CA VAL A 114 10.95 -23.76 6.82
C VAL A 114 9.99 -23.77 7.99
N THR A 115 9.05 -22.83 8.07
CA THR A 115 8.13 -22.72 9.22
C THR A 115 6.83 -23.49 9.03
N GLY A 116 6.45 -23.82 7.78
CA GLY A 116 5.14 -24.37 7.48
C GLY A 116 3.97 -23.39 7.71
N LYS A 117 4.24 -22.16 8.18
CA LYS A 117 3.20 -21.17 8.52
C LYS A 117 2.75 -20.36 7.30
N PRO A 118 1.46 -19.98 7.21
CA PRO A 118 0.99 -19.16 6.11
C PRO A 118 1.55 -17.74 6.20
N ILE A 119 1.92 -17.16 5.07
CA ILE A 119 2.10 -15.73 4.97
C ILE A 119 0.71 -15.13 4.82
N LYS A 120 0.32 -14.24 5.72
CA LYS A 120 -1.03 -13.67 5.76
C LYS A 120 -1.11 -12.30 5.11
N PHE A 121 -0.08 -11.48 5.30
CA PHE A 121 -0.05 -10.13 4.77
C PHE A 121 1.27 -9.81 4.10
N ALA A 122 1.20 -8.92 3.12
CA ALA A 122 2.29 -8.37 2.34
C ALA A 122 2.35 -6.85 2.50
N GLY A 123 3.49 -6.34 2.96
CA GLY A 123 3.79 -4.91 2.95
C GLY A 123 4.47 -4.54 1.64
N MET A 124 3.76 -3.77 0.82
CA MET A 124 4.18 -3.36 -0.52
C MET A 124 4.63 -1.89 -0.56
N GLY A 125 4.85 -1.27 0.60
CA GLY A 125 5.26 0.12 0.74
C GLY A 125 5.14 0.62 2.16
N GLU A 126 5.33 1.93 2.38
CA GLU A 126 5.40 2.55 3.72
C GLU A 126 4.04 2.98 4.29
N LYS A 127 3.01 3.09 3.45
CA LYS A 127 1.70 3.57 3.86
C LYS A 127 0.81 2.43 4.33
N LEU A 128 -0.19 2.75 5.17
CA LEU A 128 -1.15 1.77 5.67
C LEU A 128 -1.96 1.08 4.56
N ASP A 129 -2.26 1.79 3.50
CA ASP A 129 -2.93 1.26 2.30
C ASP A 129 -2.05 0.34 1.45
N ALA A 130 -0.74 0.27 1.74
CA ALA A 130 0.20 -0.65 1.12
C ALA A 130 0.30 -2.00 1.86
N LEU A 131 -0.43 -2.21 2.95
CA LEU A 131 -0.57 -3.51 3.59
C LEU A 131 -1.75 -4.24 2.96
N GLU A 132 -1.47 -5.34 2.27
CA GLU A 132 -2.49 -6.13 1.58
C GLU A 132 -2.46 -7.61 2.02
N PRO A 133 -3.57 -8.37 1.89
CA PRO A 133 -3.55 -9.81 2.06
C PRO A 133 -2.53 -10.45 1.11
N PHE A 134 -1.84 -11.49 1.60
CA PHE A 134 -0.87 -12.19 0.77
C PHE A 134 -1.59 -13.12 -0.22
N HIS A 135 -1.35 -12.92 -1.51
CA HIS A 135 -1.90 -13.73 -2.60
C HIS A 135 -0.79 -14.58 -3.23
N PRO A 136 -0.71 -15.90 -2.92
CA PRO A 136 0.34 -16.77 -3.42
C PRO A 136 0.47 -16.77 -4.95
N ASP A 137 -0.65 -16.79 -5.66
CA ASP A 137 -0.69 -16.82 -7.12
C ASP A 137 -0.06 -15.57 -7.75
N ARG A 138 -0.26 -14.40 -7.13
CA ARG A 138 0.36 -13.14 -7.59
C ARG A 138 1.87 -13.16 -7.41
N ILE A 139 2.33 -13.67 -6.26
CA ILE A 139 3.76 -13.79 -5.97
C ILE A 139 4.39 -14.82 -6.92
N ALA A 140 3.75 -15.96 -7.12
CA ALA A 140 4.19 -16.97 -8.10
C ALA A 140 4.27 -16.38 -9.52
N GLY A 141 3.25 -15.66 -9.96
CA GLY A 141 3.24 -14.95 -11.25
C GLY A 141 4.38 -13.96 -11.39
N ARG A 142 4.69 -13.21 -10.32
CA ARG A 142 5.82 -12.27 -10.29
C ARG A 142 7.17 -12.99 -10.38
N ILE A 143 7.35 -14.10 -9.66
CA ILE A 143 8.58 -14.92 -9.71
C ILE A 143 8.80 -15.47 -11.12
N LEU A 144 7.74 -15.93 -11.78
CA LEU A 144 7.77 -16.47 -13.14
C LEU A 144 7.85 -15.38 -14.24
N GLY A 145 7.90 -14.12 -13.87
CA GLY A 145 7.98 -13.01 -14.82
C GLY A 145 6.68 -12.72 -15.58
N MET A 146 5.56 -13.32 -15.16
CA MET A 146 4.24 -13.11 -15.79
C MET A 146 3.58 -11.78 -15.39
N GLY A 147 4.16 -11.05 -14.45
CA GLY A 147 3.61 -9.81 -13.91
C GLY A 147 2.39 -10.02 -12.99
N ASP A 148 1.90 -8.93 -12.42
CA ASP A 148 0.67 -8.95 -11.58
C ASP A 148 -0.52 -8.40 -12.37
N VAL A 149 -0.96 -9.12 -13.39
CA VAL A 149 -2.09 -8.72 -14.25
C VAL A 149 -3.39 -8.68 -13.45
N VAL A 150 -3.59 -9.62 -12.53
CA VAL A 150 -4.81 -9.68 -11.70
C VAL A 150 -4.88 -8.48 -10.77
N GLY A 151 -3.80 -8.15 -10.07
CA GLY A 151 -3.73 -6.95 -9.22
C GLY A 151 -3.92 -5.65 -9.99
N LEU A 152 -3.45 -5.58 -11.23
CA LEU A 152 -3.71 -4.44 -12.11
C LEU A 152 -5.21 -4.29 -12.42
N VAL A 153 -5.87 -5.39 -12.78
CA VAL A 153 -7.30 -5.40 -13.11
C VAL A 153 -8.14 -5.03 -11.87
N GLU A 154 -7.80 -5.58 -10.70
CA GLU A 154 -8.52 -5.28 -9.44
C GLU A 154 -8.36 -3.82 -9.02
N ARG A 155 -7.14 -3.26 -9.07
CA ARG A 155 -6.90 -1.84 -8.78
C ARG A 155 -7.60 -0.92 -9.78
N ALA A 156 -7.62 -1.30 -11.05
CA ALA A 156 -8.38 -0.59 -12.06
C ALA A 156 -9.89 -0.65 -11.75
N ALA A 157 -10.42 -1.81 -11.41
CA ALA A 157 -11.84 -1.99 -11.08
C ALA A 157 -12.25 -1.22 -9.81
N GLN A 158 -11.42 -1.18 -8.79
CA GLN A 158 -11.67 -0.43 -7.55
C GLN A 158 -11.65 1.09 -7.76
N ASN A 159 -10.87 1.58 -8.72
CA ASN A 159 -10.71 3.01 -8.99
C ASN A 159 -11.58 3.53 -10.14
N ILE A 160 -12.20 2.65 -10.92
CA ILE A 160 -13.12 3.02 -12.01
C ILE A 160 -14.54 3.06 -11.43
N ASP A 161 -15.05 4.28 -11.26
CA ASP A 161 -16.47 4.51 -11.06
C ASP A 161 -17.19 4.21 -12.39
N ALA A 162 -17.81 3.04 -12.47
CA ALA A 162 -18.44 2.53 -13.70
C ALA A 162 -19.50 3.50 -14.26
N GLU A 163 -20.23 4.23 -13.39
CA GLU A 163 -21.17 5.24 -13.83
C GLU A 163 -20.49 6.45 -14.49
N LYS A 164 -19.35 6.89 -13.92
CA LYS A 164 -18.58 7.99 -14.49
C LYS A 164 -17.95 7.60 -15.81
N ALA A 165 -17.43 6.35 -15.91
CA ALA A 165 -16.88 5.83 -17.15
C ALA A 165 -17.93 5.76 -18.27
N GLN A 166 -19.15 5.30 -17.98
CA GLN A 166 -20.25 5.28 -18.96
C GLN A 166 -20.70 6.70 -19.38
N LYS A 167 -20.79 7.63 -18.42
CA LYS A 167 -21.13 9.03 -18.72
C LYS A 167 -20.08 9.68 -19.60
N LEU A 168 -18.80 9.40 -19.34
CA LEU A 168 -17.67 9.90 -20.12
C LEU A 168 -17.67 9.33 -21.54
N ALA A 169 -17.89 8.02 -21.70
CA ALA A 169 -18.00 7.37 -23.01
C ALA A 169 -19.15 7.95 -23.83
N LYS A 170 -20.31 8.19 -23.23
CA LYS A 170 -21.45 8.85 -23.91
C LYS A 170 -21.14 10.29 -24.31
N LYS A 171 -20.39 11.05 -23.50
CA LYS A 171 -19.95 12.41 -23.83
C LYS A 171 -18.94 12.42 -25.01
N MET A 172 -17.99 11.46 -25.01
CA MET A 172 -17.04 11.30 -26.11
C MET A 172 -17.75 10.98 -27.43
N GLN A 173 -18.73 10.05 -27.42
CA GLN A 173 -19.53 9.73 -28.61
C GLN A 173 -20.32 10.92 -29.14
N LYS A 174 -20.78 11.81 -28.25
CA LYS A 174 -21.56 13.01 -28.61
C LYS A 174 -20.68 14.22 -28.96
N GLY A 175 -19.35 14.09 -28.95
CA GLY A 175 -18.42 15.19 -29.20
C GLY A 175 -18.47 16.31 -28.14
N SER A 176 -19.01 16.04 -26.95
CA SER A 176 -19.18 17.02 -25.87
C SER A 176 -18.14 16.86 -24.74
N PHE A 177 -16.99 16.25 -25.07
CA PHE A 177 -15.85 16.12 -24.15
C PHE A 177 -15.20 17.48 -23.95
N ASP A 178 -15.07 17.94 -22.69
CA ASP A 178 -14.53 19.24 -22.33
C ASP A 178 -13.26 19.11 -21.46
N LEU A 179 -12.64 20.26 -21.11
CA LEU A 179 -11.43 20.30 -20.28
C LEU A 179 -11.69 19.88 -18.81
N GLU A 180 -12.93 19.97 -18.35
CA GLU A 180 -13.32 19.45 -17.03
C GLU A 180 -13.25 17.93 -17.00
N ASP A 181 -13.78 17.29 -18.07
CA ASP A 181 -13.72 15.84 -18.24
C ASP A 181 -12.28 15.36 -18.36
N LEU A 182 -11.43 16.12 -19.08
CA LEU A 182 -9.99 15.83 -19.18
C LEU A 182 -9.30 15.92 -17.81
N ALA A 183 -9.58 16.96 -17.02
CA ALA A 183 -9.00 17.09 -15.67
C ALA A 183 -9.36 15.91 -14.77
N GLN A 184 -10.63 15.48 -14.79
CA GLN A 184 -11.09 14.34 -14.03
C GLN A 184 -10.38 13.05 -14.45
N GLN A 185 -10.15 12.86 -15.75
CA GLN A 185 -9.44 11.70 -16.29
C GLN A 185 -7.96 11.68 -15.88
N LEU A 186 -7.29 12.84 -15.90
CA LEU A 186 -5.91 12.99 -15.43
C LEU A 186 -5.78 12.75 -13.93
N GLU A 187 -6.76 13.17 -13.13
CA GLU A 187 -6.78 12.88 -11.69
C GLU A 187 -7.00 11.39 -11.39
N GLN A 188 -7.87 10.72 -12.17
CA GLN A 188 -8.05 9.28 -12.05
C GLN A 188 -6.76 8.52 -12.41
N MET A 189 -6.07 8.90 -13.48
CA MET A 189 -4.77 8.32 -13.85
C MET A 189 -3.75 8.49 -12.72
N LYS A 190 -3.73 9.64 -12.03
CA LYS A 190 -2.86 9.89 -10.90
C LYS A 190 -3.17 8.96 -9.72
N LYS A 191 -4.45 8.67 -9.43
CA LYS A 191 -4.87 7.75 -8.36
C LYS A 191 -4.47 6.30 -8.61
N ILE A 192 -4.40 5.87 -9.87
CA ILE A 192 -3.98 4.51 -10.28
C ILE A 192 -2.44 4.35 -10.20
N GLY A 193 -1.70 5.40 -9.80
CA GLY A 193 -0.24 5.38 -9.68
C GLY A 193 0.49 6.06 -10.84
N GLY A 194 -0.21 6.86 -11.63
CA GLY A 194 0.36 7.58 -12.77
C GLY A 194 0.80 6.65 -13.91
N ILE A 195 1.52 7.22 -14.88
CA ILE A 195 2.08 6.46 -16.01
C ILE A 195 3.13 5.45 -15.51
N GLY A 196 3.91 5.82 -14.50
CA GLY A 196 4.95 4.96 -13.91
C GLY A 196 4.37 3.73 -13.19
N GLY A 197 3.26 3.88 -12.48
CA GLY A 197 2.57 2.79 -11.79
C GLY A 197 1.98 1.77 -12.76
N MET A 198 1.32 2.23 -13.83
CA MET A 198 0.78 1.35 -14.88
C MET A 198 1.87 0.56 -15.60
N LEU A 199 2.98 1.22 -15.95
CA LEU A 199 4.10 0.59 -16.64
C LEU A 199 4.85 -0.42 -15.78
N GLY A 200 4.92 -0.21 -14.46
CA GLY A 200 5.57 -1.16 -13.55
C GLY A 200 4.84 -2.50 -13.42
N MET A 201 3.57 -2.56 -13.80
CA MET A 201 2.71 -3.75 -13.68
C MET A 201 2.62 -4.59 -14.94
N LEU A 202 3.05 -4.09 -16.10
CA LEU A 202 2.99 -4.82 -17.37
C LEU A 202 4.20 -5.76 -17.52
N PRO A 203 4.00 -7.03 -17.89
CA PRO A 203 5.08 -7.98 -18.12
C PRO A 203 5.93 -7.59 -19.34
N GLY A 204 7.25 -7.76 -19.26
CA GLY A 204 8.15 -7.60 -20.41
C GLY A 204 8.66 -6.19 -20.71
N ILE A 205 8.27 -5.16 -19.96
CA ILE A 205 8.61 -3.74 -20.27
C ILE A 205 9.97 -3.28 -19.71
N GLY A 206 10.78 -4.17 -19.14
CA GLY A 206 12.07 -3.79 -18.53
C GLY A 206 13.00 -2.96 -19.46
N LYS A 207 12.98 -3.22 -20.76
CA LYS A 207 13.75 -2.47 -21.78
C LYS A 207 13.09 -1.14 -22.13
N MET A 208 11.76 -1.06 -22.18
CA MET A 208 11.02 0.17 -22.45
C MET A 208 11.00 1.15 -21.26
N LYS A 209 11.16 0.67 -20.03
CA LYS A 209 11.23 1.52 -18.83
C LYS A 209 12.38 2.53 -18.91
N LYS A 210 13.54 2.14 -19.50
CA LYS A 210 14.67 3.04 -19.75
C LYS A 210 14.36 4.08 -20.85
N GLN A 211 13.65 3.71 -21.89
CA GLN A 211 13.29 4.63 -22.98
C GLN A 211 12.21 5.65 -22.56
N ILE A 212 11.27 5.23 -21.75
CA ILE A 212 10.17 6.08 -21.24
C ILE A 212 10.69 7.03 -20.13
N ALA A 213 11.64 6.59 -19.30
CA ALA A 213 12.36 7.46 -18.37
C ALA A 213 13.17 8.56 -19.11
N GLN A 214 13.71 8.25 -20.31
CA GLN A 214 14.36 9.23 -21.17
C GLN A 214 13.38 10.18 -21.89
N ALA A 215 12.13 9.75 -22.07
CA ALA A 215 11.10 10.58 -22.73
C ALA A 215 10.44 11.61 -21.80
N ASN A 216 10.93 11.76 -20.54
CA ASN A 216 10.38 12.73 -19.56
C ASN A 216 8.84 12.69 -19.41
N LEU A 217 8.21 11.53 -19.61
CA LEU A 217 6.79 11.31 -19.31
C LEU A 217 6.64 11.11 -17.79
N ASP A 218 7.00 12.15 -17.05
CA ASP A 218 6.97 12.19 -15.61
C ASP A 218 5.59 12.65 -15.13
N ASP A 219 5.21 12.23 -13.94
CA ASP A 219 4.01 12.71 -13.22
C ASP A 219 3.92 14.24 -13.13
N SER A 220 5.05 14.95 -13.34
CA SER A 220 5.11 16.39 -13.41
C SER A 220 4.30 16.97 -14.58
N VAL A 221 4.24 16.28 -15.74
CA VAL A 221 3.46 16.70 -16.91
C VAL A 221 1.97 16.64 -16.58
N ILE A 222 1.51 15.54 -15.97
CA ILE A 222 0.11 15.39 -15.54
C ILE A 222 -0.24 16.46 -14.51
N LYS A 223 0.63 16.67 -13.51
CA LYS A 223 0.41 17.70 -12.48
C LYS A 223 0.30 19.10 -13.10
N ARG A 224 1.16 19.41 -14.08
CA ARG A 224 1.14 20.68 -14.79
C ARG A 224 -0.15 20.88 -15.57
N GLN A 225 -0.60 19.87 -16.31
CA GLN A 225 -1.87 19.93 -17.06
C GLN A 225 -3.06 20.14 -16.13
N VAL A 226 -3.15 19.39 -15.04
CA VAL A 226 -4.20 19.57 -14.02
C VAL A 226 -4.16 20.98 -13.41
N ALA A 227 -2.96 21.52 -13.11
CA ALA A 227 -2.82 22.86 -12.58
C ALA A 227 -3.30 23.94 -13.57
N ILE A 228 -2.98 23.80 -14.85
CA ILE A 228 -3.44 24.71 -15.92
C ILE A 228 -4.97 24.70 -15.99
N ILE A 229 -5.58 23.52 -16.08
CA ILE A 229 -7.04 23.38 -16.17
C ILE A 229 -7.73 23.90 -14.90
N SER A 230 -7.15 23.65 -13.71
CA SER A 230 -7.67 24.14 -12.44
C SER A 230 -7.59 25.66 -12.32
N ALA A 231 -6.65 26.32 -12.99
CA ALA A 231 -6.52 27.78 -13.04
C ALA A 231 -7.56 28.46 -13.96
N MET A 232 -8.27 27.67 -14.79
CA MET A 232 -9.37 28.16 -15.65
C MET A 232 -10.68 28.29 -14.86
N THR A 233 -11.54 29.20 -15.30
CA THR A 233 -12.94 29.27 -14.79
C THR A 233 -13.76 28.10 -15.33
N PRO A 234 -14.89 27.71 -14.67
CA PRO A 234 -15.76 26.64 -15.16
C PRO A 234 -16.29 26.86 -16.59
N THR A 235 -16.53 28.11 -16.95
CA THR A 235 -16.98 28.48 -18.31
C THR A 235 -15.86 28.27 -19.34
N GLU A 236 -14.61 28.62 -19.00
CA GLU A 236 -13.46 28.44 -19.89
C GLU A 236 -13.11 26.96 -20.09
N ARG A 237 -13.35 26.12 -19.08
CA ARG A 237 -13.17 24.66 -19.19
C ARG A 237 -14.16 24.02 -20.15
N ARG A 238 -15.40 24.49 -20.15
CA ARG A 238 -16.48 23.99 -21.02
C ARG A 238 -16.42 24.55 -22.45
N LYS A 239 -15.91 25.77 -22.61
CA LYS A 239 -15.83 26.46 -23.90
C LYS A 239 -14.41 27.01 -24.12
N PRO A 240 -13.47 26.17 -24.59
CA PRO A 240 -12.08 26.60 -24.80
C PRO A 240 -11.88 27.75 -25.79
N ASP A 241 -12.84 27.95 -26.70
CA ASP A 241 -12.86 29.06 -27.68
C ASP A 241 -12.84 30.44 -27.03
N LEU A 242 -13.24 30.54 -25.76
CA LEU A 242 -13.18 31.76 -24.98
C LEU A 242 -11.76 32.16 -24.53
N LEU A 243 -10.74 31.34 -24.78
CA LEU A 243 -9.37 31.56 -24.33
C LEU A 243 -8.62 32.61 -25.16
N THR A 244 -8.89 33.87 -24.88
CA THR A 244 -8.15 35.01 -25.47
C THR A 244 -6.70 35.08 -24.91
N PRO A 245 -5.77 35.78 -25.59
CA PRO A 245 -4.38 35.93 -25.14
C PRO A 245 -4.28 36.42 -23.67
N ARG A 246 -5.10 37.41 -23.28
CA ARG A 246 -5.14 37.92 -21.90
C ARG A 246 -5.56 36.88 -20.90
N ARG A 247 -6.52 36.02 -21.24
CA ARG A 247 -6.95 34.90 -20.37
C ARG A 247 -5.88 33.84 -20.26
N LYS A 248 -5.20 33.51 -21.36
CA LYS A 248 -4.07 32.56 -21.35
C LYS A 248 -2.93 33.03 -20.42
N MET A 249 -2.56 34.32 -20.47
CA MET A 249 -1.55 34.90 -19.56
C MET A 249 -2.00 34.80 -18.08
N ARG A 250 -3.27 35.11 -17.77
CA ARG A 250 -3.80 34.96 -16.43
C ARG A 250 -3.74 33.51 -15.93
N ILE A 251 -4.11 32.56 -16.78
CA ILE A 251 -4.09 31.12 -16.47
C ILE A 251 -2.65 30.65 -16.24
N ALA A 252 -1.70 31.04 -17.08
CA ALA A 252 -0.27 30.72 -16.94
C ALA A 252 0.29 31.24 -15.62
N ALA A 253 0.04 32.50 -15.29
CA ALA A 253 0.47 33.10 -14.03
C ALA A 253 -0.12 32.38 -12.80
N ARG A 254 -1.40 31.98 -12.86
CA ARG A 254 -2.10 31.34 -11.76
C ARG A 254 -1.73 29.88 -11.58
N SER A 255 -1.43 29.18 -12.66
CA SER A 255 -0.95 27.77 -12.64
C SER A 255 0.55 27.65 -12.33
N ARG A 256 1.27 28.76 -12.22
CA ARG A 256 2.74 28.80 -12.07
C ARG A 256 3.48 27.99 -13.16
N THR A 257 2.90 27.97 -14.33
CA THR A 257 3.49 27.33 -15.52
C THR A 257 3.83 28.43 -16.51
N THR A 258 5.09 28.75 -16.63
CA THR A 258 5.62 29.65 -17.67
C THR A 258 5.92 28.84 -18.90
#